data_854e360b95709f5f38144af494249aeb
#
_entry.id   854e360b95709f5f38144af494249aeb
#
_cell.length_a   1.000
_cell.length_b   1.000
_cell.length_c   1.000
_cell.angle_alpha   90.00
_cell.angle_beta   90.00
_cell.angle_gamma   90.00
#
_symmetry.space_group_name_H-M   'P 1'
#
loop_
_entity.id
_entity.type
_entity.pdbx_description
1 polymer ?
#
loop_
_entity_poly.entity_id
_entity_poly.type
_entity_poly.pdbx_seq_one_letter_code
_entity_poly.pdbx_strand_id
1 'polypeptide(L)'
;MSFGIIMLAIVGGRPKVMTLLELIETFVDFRRDVVRRRTEFDLRKAEARYHILEGLKIALDHIDAVITLIRGSKTVPEARDGLITNFGLSQIQSQAILDLQLQRLTGLERPKILDELAELLKTHERLRPAPARRRLLMPTLVPAPTARPPEHRP
;
A
#
# COMPACT_ATOMS: atom_id res chain seq x y z
N MET A 1 -52.95 -2.84 7.97
CA MET A 1 -52.17 -2.86 6.73
C MET A 1 -50.86 -3.61 7.02
N SER A 2 -50.57 -4.69 6.30
CA SER A 2 -49.31 -5.43 6.41
C SER A 2 -48.44 -5.08 5.21
N PHE A 3 -47.16 -4.73 5.46
CA PHE A 3 -46.19 -4.47 4.39
C PHE A 3 -45.26 -5.67 4.27
N GLY A 4 -45.15 -6.24 3.08
CA GLY A 4 -44.15 -7.24 2.77
C GLY A 4 -42.86 -6.55 2.28
N ILE A 5 -41.73 -6.84 2.91
CA ILE A 5 -40.41 -6.34 2.50
C ILE A 5 -39.60 -7.51 1.96
N ILE A 6 -39.14 -7.41 0.71
CA ILE A 6 -38.21 -8.37 0.09
C ILE A 6 -36.82 -7.73 0.08
N MET A 7 -35.87 -8.29 0.83
CA MET A 7 -34.51 -7.83 0.87
C MET A 7 -33.68 -8.57 -0.20
N LEU A 8 -33.55 -7.95 -1.37
CA LEU A 8 -32.74 -8.46 -2.47
C LEU A 8 -31.44 -7.68 -2.56
N ALA A 9 -30.30 -8.37 -2.55
CA ALA A 9 -28.99 -7.77 -2.72
C ALA A 9 -28.13 -8.58 -3.70
N ILE A 10 -27.11 -7.92 -4.30
CA ILE A 10 -26.13 -8.59 -5.15
C ILE A 10 -24.94 -8.96 -4.28
N VAL A 11 -24.71 -10.26 -4.11
CA VAL A 11 -23.58 -10.79 -3.33
C VAL A 11 -22.72 -11.67 -4.24
N GLY A 12 -21.41 -11.34 -4.36
CA GLY A 12 -20.53 -12.07 -5.25
C GLY A 12 -20.95 -12.06 -6.72
N GLY A 13 -21.60 -10.98 -7.18
CA GLY A 13 -22.07 -10.82 -8.56
C GLY A 13 -23.41 -11.53 -8.85
N ARG A 14 -24.07 -12.12 -7.85
CA ARG A 14 -25.35 -12.84 -8.01
C ARG A 14 -26.44 -12.21 -7.13
N PRO A 15 -27.68 -12.06 -7.63
CA PRO A 15 -28.79 -11.61 -6.82
C PRO A 15 -29.18 -12.69 -5.79
N LYS A 16 -29.35 -12.30 -4.53
CA LYS A 16 -29.75 -13.18 -3.43
C LYS A 16 -30.79 -12.48 -2.58
N VAL A 17 -31.88 -13.18 -2.27
CA VAL A 17 -32.84 -12.75 -1.25
C VAL A 17 -32.27 -13.12 0.11
N MET A 18 -32.23 -12.19 1.02
CA MET A 18 -31.53 -12.31 2.30
C MET A 18 -32.45 -11.92 3.46
N THR A 19 -32.18 -12.45 4.62
CA THR A 19 -32.71 -11.95 5.88
C THR A 19 -32.03 -10.64 6.27
N LEU A 20 -32.59 -9.87 7.19
CA LEU A 20 -31.99 -8.64 7.69
C LEU A 20 -30.61 -8.90 8.31
N LEU A 21 -30.46 -10.00 9.06
CA LEU A 21 -29.21 -10.38 9.67
C LEU A 21 -28.12 -10.66 8.62
N GLU A 22 -28.42 -11.52 7.64
CA GLU A 22 -27.52 -11.85 6.55
C GLU A 22 -27.11 -10.60 5.74
N LEU A 23 -28.01 -9.65 5.53
CA LEU A 23 -27.72 -8.40 4.84
C LEU A 23 -26.71 -7.56 5.62
N ILE A 24 -26.89 -7.43 6.93
CA ILE A 24 -25.99 -6.68 7.81
C ILE A 24 -24.62 -7.35 7.86
N GLU A 25 -24.55 -8.65 8.04
CA GLU A 25 -23.30 -9.41 8.06
C GLU A 25 -22.53 -9.26 6.75
N THR A 26 -23.21 -9.47 5.62
CA THR A 26 -22.60 -9.30 4.28
C THR A 26 -22.09 -7.87 4.05
N PHE A 27 -22.86 -6.86 4.51
CA PHE A 27 -22.44 -5.47 4.41
C PHE A 27 -21.18 -5.19 5.26
N VAL A 28 -21.15 -5.68 6.49
CA VAL A 28 -19.98 -5.51 7.38
C VAL A 28 -18.74 -6.17 6.79
N ASP A 29 -18.87 -7.40 6.27
CA ASP A 29 -17.76 -8.12 5.65
C ASP A 29 -17.27 -7.44 4.37
N PHE A 30 -18.19 -6.96 3.54
CA PHE A 30 -17.83 -6.16 2.37
C PHE A 30 -17.08 -4.89 2.76
N ARG A 31 -17.55 -4.16 3.79
CA ARG A 31 -16.88 -2.95 4.26
C ARG A 31 -15.48 -3.24 4.82
N ARG A 32 -15.32 -4.33 5.56
CA ARG A 32 -14.00 -4.78 6.05
C ARG A 32 -13.04 -5.07 4.90
N ASP A 33 -13.50 -5.76 3.87
CA ASP A 33 -12.68 -6.09 2.70
C ASP A 33 -12.29 -4.85 1.90
N VAL A 34 -13.22 -3.90 1.71
CA VAL A 34 -12.92 -2.61 1.05
C VAL A 34 -11.86 -1.83 1.82
N VAL A 35 -11.99 -1.72 3.16
CA VAL A 35 -11.01 -1.02 4.00
C VAL A 35 -9.65 -1.72 3.93
N ARG A 36 -9.61 -3.05 3.98
CA ARG A 36 -8.38 -3.83 3.85
C ARG A 36 -7.68 -3.55 2.52
N ARG A 37 -8.39 -3.70 1.40
CA ARG A 37 -7.83 -3.45 0.05
C ARG A 37 -7.33 -2.03 -0.13
N ARG A 38 -8.06 -1.04 0.39
CA ARG A 38 -7.63 0.36 0.38
C ARG A 38 -6.35 0.55 1.18
N THR A 39 -6.29 0.02 2.41
CA THR A 39 -5.09 0.14 3.26
C THR A 39 -3.87 -0.54 2.64
N GLU A 40 -4.04 -1.72 2.02
CA GLU A 40 -2.97 -2.42 1.30
C GLU A 40 -2.48 -1.63 0.07
N PHE A 41 -3.38 -0.94 -0.63
CA PHE A 41 -3.01 -0.07 -1.75
C PHE A 41 -2.23 1.15 -1.28
N ASP A 42 -2.72 1.84 -0.25
CA ASP A 42 -2.08 3.02 0.33
C ASP A 42 -0.70 2.67 0.91
N LEU A 43 -0.58 1.50 1.54
CA LEU A 43 0.69 0.99 2.05
C LEU A 43 1.71 0.78 0.92
N ARG A 44 1.35 0.05 -0.13
CA ARG A 44 2.23 -0.18 -1.29
C ARG A 44 2.68 1.12 -1.94
N LYS A 45 1.77 2.10 -2.06
CA LYS A 45 2.10 3.42 -2.61
C LYS A 45 3.08 4.18 -1.71
N ALA A 46 2.89 4.13 -0.39
CA ALA A 46 3.79 4.75 0.57
C ALA A 46 5.18 4.07 0.57
N GLU A 47 5.24 2.74 0.50
CA GLU A 47 6.48 1.98 0.41
C GLU A 47 7.29 2.31 -0.85
N ALA A 48 6.63 2.39 -2.00
CA ALA A 48 7.29 2.76 -3.26
C ALA A 48 7.86 4.18 -3.20
N ARG A 49 7.14 5.12 -2.63
CA ARG A 49 7.61 6.51 -2.47
C ARG A 49 8.74 6.60 -1.44
N TYR A 50 8.61 5.89 -0.32
CA TYR A 50 9.65 5.81 0.71
C TYR A 50 10.96 5.28 0.13
N HIS A 51 10.92 4.21 -0.66
CA HIS A 51 12.09 3.63 -1.30
C HIS A 51 12.85 4.65 -2.17
N ILE A 52 12.13 5.47 -2.95
CA ILE A 52 12.74 6.52 -3.77
C ILE A 52 13.40 7.59 -2.88
N LEU A 53 12.70 8.06 -1.84
CA LEU A 53 13.22 9.11 -0.96
C LEU A 53 14.44 8.66 -0.14
N GLU A 54 14.48 7.38 0.23
CA GLU A 54 15.65 6.79 0.87
C GLU A 54 16.89 6.86 -0.05
N GLY A 55 16.74 6.51 -1.32
CA GLY A 55 17.80 6.67 -2.31
C GLY A 55 18.23 8.13 -2.51
N LEU A 56 17.27 9.05 -2.55
CA LEU A 56 17.56 10.49 -2.65
C LEU A 56 18.29 11.02 -1.41
N LYS A 57 17.99 10.53 -0.22
CA LYS A 57 18.71 10.88 1.01
C LYS A 57 20.17 10.45 0.90
N ILE A 58 20.44 9.22 0.50
CA ILE A 58 21.81 8.71 0.29
C ILE A 58 22.56 9.60 -0.71
N ALA A 59 21.91 9.96 -1.83
CA ALA A 59 22.51 10.84 -2.84
C ALA A 59 22.80 12.25 -2.31
N LEU A 60 21.95 12.80 -1.44
CA LEU A 60 22.15 14.11 -0.82
C LEU A 60 23.27 14.09 0.23
N ASP A 61 23.45 12.99 0.93
CA ASP A 61 24.53 12.83 1.90
C ASP A 61 25.92 12.71 1.22
N HIS A 62 25.96 12.23 -0.04
CA HIS A 62 27.19 12.05 -0.85
C HIS A 62 27.14 12.83 -2.16
N ILE A 63 26.58 14.05 -2.13
CA ILE A 63 26.25 14.81 -3.34
C ILE A 63 27.44 15.07 -4.25
N ASP A 64 28.61 15.41 -3.69
CA ASP A 64 29.83 15.73 -4.47
C ASP A 64 30.33 14.51 -5.22
N ALA A 65 30.33 13.34 -4.59
CA ALA A 65 30.73 12.07 -5.21
C ALA A 65 29.73 11.67 -6.31
N VAL A 66 28.42 11.84 -6.09
CA VAL A 66 27.38 11.57 -7.07
C VAL A 66 27.54 12.48 -8.30
N ILE A 67 27.76 13.79 -8.10
CA ILE A 67 27.97 14.74 -9.20
C ILE A 67 29.24 14.40 -9.99
N THR A 68 30.31 14.08 -9.30
CA THR A 68 31.61 13.71 -9.95
C THR A 68 31.46 12.46 -10.81
N LEU A 69 30.74 11.45 -10.30
CA LEU A 69 30.41 10.21 -11.02
C LEU A 69 29.57 10.48 -12.26
N ILE A 70 28.50 11.25 -12.11
CA ILE A 70 27.60 11.56 -13.24
C ILE A 70 28.34 12.35 -14.34
N ARG A 71 29.18 13.33 -13.97
CA ARG A 71 29.98 14.11 -14.91
C ARG A 71 31.07 13.28 -15.58
N GLY A 72 31.61 12.27 -14.89
CA GLY A 72 32.64 11.36 -15.42
C GLY A 72 32.05 10.30 -16.38
N SER A 73 30.77 10.02 -16.32
CA SER A 73 30.10 9.02 -17.14
C SER A 73 29.80 9.60 -18.53
N LYS A 74 30.03 8.81 -19.58
CA LYS A 74 29.75 9.22 -20.98
C LYS A 74 28.30 8.99 -21.37
N THR A 75 27.62 8.05 -20.72
CA THR A 75 26.24 7.64 -21.04
C THR A 75 25.40 7.52 -19.77
N VAL A 76 24.07 7.70 -19.92
CA VAL A 76 23.12 7.57 -18.80
C VAL A 76 23.12 6.15 -18.19
N PRO A 77 23.15 5.06 -18.97
CA PRO A 77 23.30 3.72 -18.41
C PRO A 77 24.55 3.52 -17.57
N GLU A 78 25.70 4.02 -18.03
CA GLU A 78 26.98 3.95 -17.31
C GLU A 78 26.90 4.70 -15.96
N ALA A 79 26.31 5.89 -15.95
CA ALA A 79 26.07 6.66 -14.73
C ALA A 79 25.17 5.88 -13.73
N ARG A 80 24.11 5.26 -14.24
CA ARG A 80 23.20 4.45 -13.43
C ARG A 80 23.90 3.25 -12.80
N ASP A 81 24.67 2.49 -13.60
CA ASP A 81 25.41 1.32 -13.12
C ASP A 81 26.49 1.72 -12.11
N GLY A 82 27.14 2.87 -12.32
CA GLY A 82 28.05 3.46 -11.36
C GLY A 82 27.41 3.84 -10.03
N LEU A 83 26.19 4.39 -10.06
CA LEU A 83 25.42 4.72 -8.84
C LEU A 83 25.04 3.45 -8.08
N ILE A 84 24.63 2.39 -8.77
CA ILE A 84 24.30 1.10 -8.16
C ILE A 84 25.53 0.50 -7.48
N THR A 85 26.66 0.48 -8.17
CA THR A 85 27.89 -0.17 -7.69
C THR A 85 28.51 0.58 -6.51
N ASN A 86 28.59 1.91 -6.58
CA ASN A 86 29.31 2.72 -5.58
C ASN A 86 28.49 3.04 -4.34
N PHE A 87 27.15 3.17 -4.48
CA PHE A 87 26.27 3.59 -3.39
C PHE A 87 25.26 2.50 -2.98
N GLY A 88 25.27 1.33 -3.62
CA GLY A 88 24.36 0.23 -3.30
C GLY A 88 22.87 0.56 -3.59
N LEU A 89 22.61 1.50 -4.50
CA LEU A 89 21.28 1.96 -4.85
C LEU A 89 20.55 0.95 -5.75
N SER A 90 19.23 0.90 -5.66
CA SER A 90 18.43 0.13 -6.61
C SER A 90 18.35 0.84 -7.97
N GLN A 91 17.99 0.08 -9.01
CA GLN A 91 17.81 0.64 -10.35
C GLN A 91 16.78 1.78 -10.38
N ILE A 92 15.68 1.64 -9.61
CA ILE A 92 14.61 2.65 -9.50
C ILE A 92 15.13 3.91 -8.81
N GLN A 93 15.90 3.75 -7.73
CA GLN A 93 16.50 4.86 -7.01
C GLN A 93 17.53 5.60 -7.88
N SER A 94 18.40 4.88 -8.56
CA SER A 94 19.40 5.47 -9.46
C SER A 94 18.76 6.24 -10.61
N GLN A 95 17.68 5.70 -11.20
CA GLN A 95 16.92 6.40 -12.23
C GLN A 95 16.28 7.69 -11.67
N ALA A 96 15.67 7.61 -10.48
CA ALA A 96 15.07 8.79 -9.84
C ALA A 96 16.10 9.89 -9.53
N ILE A 97 17.34 9.52 -9.19
CA ILE A 97 18.44 10.47 -8.97
C ILE A 97 18.86 11.12 -10.28
N LEU A 98 18.97 10.36 -11.37
CA LEU A 98 19.33 10.89 -12.70
C LEU A 98 18.23 11.81 -13.28
N ASP A 99 16.96 11.50 -13.00
CA ASP A 99 15.81 12.32 -13.43
C ASP A 99 15.63 13.58 -12.55
N LEU A 100 16.41 13.69 -11.46
CA LEU A 100 16.31 14.83 -10.56
C LEU A 100 16.90 16.08 -11.21
N GLN A 101 16.10 17.14 -11.31
CA GLN A 101 16.61 18.44 -11.76
C GLN A 101 17.59 18.99 -10.74
N LEU A 102 18.74 19.51 -11.19
CA LEU A 102 19.77 20.16 -10.35
C LEU A 102 19.21 21.23 -9.41
N GLN A 103 18.11 21.87 -9.78
CA GLN A 103 17.40 22.86 -8.98
C GLN A 103 16.86 22.26 -7.66
N ARG A 104 16.52 20.98 -7.63
CA ARG A 104 16.06 20.28 -6.42
C ARG A 104 17.18 19.85 -5.47
N LEU A 105 18.43 19.95 -5.91
CA LEU A 105 19.62 19.68 -5.10
C LEU A 105 20.07 20.92 -4.30
N THR A 106 19.38 22.07 -4.45
CA THR A 106 19.68 23.28 -3.70
C THR A 106 19.39 23.10 -2.21
N GLY A 107 20.12 23.83 -1.36
CA GLY A 107 19.99 23.74 0.10
C GLY A 107 18.59 24.00 0.66
N LEU A 108 17.69 24.63 -0.12
CA LEU A 108 16.29 24.89 0.25
C LEU A 108 15.36 23.67 0.09
N GLU A 109 15.71 22.73 -0.79
CA GLU A 109 14.87 21.54 -1.04
C GLU A 109 15.28 20.34 -0.17
N ARG A 110 16.53 20.31 0.30
CA ARG A 110 17.03 19.24 1.19
C ARG A 110 16.16 19.02 2.43
N PRO A 111 15.77 20.06 3.23
CA PRO A 111 14.91 19.85 4.38
C PRO A 111 13.52 19.33 3.99
N LYS A 112 12.96 19.75 2.86
CA LYS A 112 11.66 19.26 2.40
C LYS A 112 11.64 17.76 2.10
N ILE A 113 12.73 17.23 1.52
CA ILE A 113 12.86 15.78 1.25
C ILE A 113 12.96 15.01 2.57
N LEU A 114 13.70 15.53 3.55
CA LEU A 114 13.81 14.92 4.88
C LEU A 114 12.49 14.95 5.65
N ASP A 115 11.75 16.06 5.57
CA ASP A 115 10.43 16.20 6.19
C ASP A 115 9.41 15.26 5.54
N GLU A 116 9.39 15.17 4.19
CA GLU A 116 8.54 14.22 3.46
C GLU A 116 8.85 12.76 3.86
N LEU A 117 10.13 12.43 4.00
CA LEU A 117 10.57 11.11 4.44
C LEU A 117 10.07 10.80 5.86
N ALA A 118 10.18 11.76 6.79
CA ALA A 118 9.70 11.61 8.16
C ALA A 118 8.17 11.45 8.24
N GLU A 119 7.42 12.19 7.43
CA GLU A 119 5.95 12.04 7.36
C GLU A 119 5.53 10.70 6.76
N LEU A 120 6.23 10.24 5.72
CA LEU A 120 5.96 8.92 5.13
C LEU A 120 6.28 7.79 6.09
N LEU A 121 7.33 7.88 6.90
CA LEU A 121 7.61 6.91 7.96
C LEU A 121 6.46 6.81 8.95
N LYS A 122 5.95 7.94 9.44
CA LYS A 122 4.77 7.97 10.33
C LYS A 122 3.54 7.35 9.69
N THR A 123 3.33 7.63 8.39
CA THR A 123 2.21 7.08 7.63
C THR A 123 2.36 5.58 7.42
N HIS A 124 3.55 5.11 7.09
CA HIS A 124 3.87 3.69 6.93
C HIS A 124 3.64 2.92 8.25
N GLU A 125 4.12 3.44 9.38
CA GLU A 125 3.88 2.84 10.70
C GLU A 125 2.39 2.78 11.04
N ARG A 126 1.63 3.82 10.73
CA ARG A 126 0.18 3.87 10.95
C ARG A 126 -0.59 2.89 10.06
N LEU A 127 -0.17 2.71 8.80
CA LEU A 127 -0.81 1.81 7.84
C LEU A 127 -0.36 0.36 8.03
N ARG A 128 0.81 0.13 8.60
CA ARG A 128 1.30 -1.22 8.91
C ARG A 128 0.35 -1.87 9.92
N PRO A 129 -0.29 -2.99 9.57
CA PRO A 129 -1.25 -3.62 10.46
C PRO A 129 -0.53 -4.09 11.71
N ALA A 130 -0.84 -3.48 12.86
CA ALA A 130 -0.41 -4.00 14.14
C ALA A 130 -0.91 -5.46 14.25
N PRO A 131 -0.11 -6.41 14.77
CA PRO A 131 -0.50 -7.83 14.87
C PRO A 131 -1.85 -8.03 15.57
N ALA A 132 -2.22 -7.12 16.49
CA ALA A 132 -3.54 -7.10 17.13
C ALA A 132 -4.69 -6.69 16.18
N ARG A 133 -4.46 -5.75 15.24
CA ARG A 133 -5.46 -5.36 14.23
C ARG A 133 -5.69 -6.44 13.17
N ARG A 134 -4.68 -7.25 12.87
CA ARG A 134 -4.82 -8.38 11.95
C ARG A 134 -5.79 -9.43 12.48
N ARG A 135 -5.87 -9.64 13.82
CA ARG A 135 -6.85 -10.52 14.46
C ARG A 135 -8.29 -10.02 14.37
N LEU A 136 -8.50 -8.70 14.44
CA LEU A 136 -9.83 -8.09 14.29
C LEU A 136 -10.33 -8.07 12.84
N LEU A 137 -9.43 -8.16 11.86
CA LEU A 137 -9.77 -8.18 10.43
C LEU A 137 -9.85 -9.62 9.87
N MET A 138 -9.39 -10.62 10.62
CA MET A 138 -9.64 -12.02 10.25
C MET A 138 -11.10 -12.35 10.60
N PRO A 139 -11.91 -12.83 9.64
CA PRO A 139 -13.21 -13.38 9.97
C PRO A 139 -12.99 -14.53 10.95
N THR A 140 -13.57 -14.44 12.13
CA THR A 140 -13.79 -15.61 12.96
C THR A 140 -14.57 -16.55 12.06
N LEU A 141 -13.97 -17.66 11.64
CA LEU A 141 -14.66 -18.75 10.97
C LEU A 141 -15.73 -19.23 11.98
N VAL A 142 -16.90 -18.65 11.89
CA VAL A 142 -18.09 -19.27 12.45
C VAL A 142 -18.29 -20.51 11.61
N PRO A 143 -18.16 -21.72 12.16
CA PRO A 143 -18.44 -22.94 11.41
C PRO A 143 -19.87 -22.79 10.85
N ALA A 144 -20.00 -23.01 9.54
CA ALA A 144 -21.29 -23.02 8.88
C ALA A 144 -22.25 -23.90 9.70
N PRO A 145 -23.48 -23.43 9.97
CA PRO A 145 -24.46 -24.28 10.64
C PRO A 145 -24.61 -25.54 9.80
N THR A 146 -24.25 -26.66 10.39
CA THR A 146 -24.42 -27.99 9.79
C THR A 146 -25.87 -28.12 9.32
N ALA A 147 -26.03 -28.29 8.01
CA ALA A 147 -27.34 -28.51 7.40
C ALA A 147 -28.02 -29.67 8.16
N ARG A 148 -29.20 -29.39 8.76
CA ARG A 148 -30.07 -30.42 9.30
C ARG A 148 -30.36 -31.41 8.18
N PRO A 149 -30.20 -32.71 8.41
CA PRO A 149 -30.66 -33.70 7.45
C PRO A 149 -32.17 -33.57 7.25
N PRO A 150 -32.69 -33.87 6.04
CA PRO A 150 -34.11 -33.81 5.77
C PRO A 150 -34.84 -34.85 6.65
N GLU A 151 -35.74 -34.39 7.49
CA GLU A 151 -36.69 -35.27 8.19
C GLU A 151 -37.56 -35.94 7.14
N HIS A 152 -37.42 -37.26 6.99
CA HIS A 152 -38.40 -38.10 6.35
C HIS A 152 -39.69 -38.04 7.21
N ARG A 153 -40.72 -37.45 6.67
CA ARG A 153 -42.09 -37.67 7.15
C ARG A 153 -42.66 -38.93 6.49
N PRO A 154 -43.31 -39.77 7.26
CA PRO A 154 -44.03 -40.94 6.74
C PRO A 154 -45.26 -40.54 5.92
#